data_365db86a3c4a5bf622e5b6daeebca101
#
_entry.id   365db86a3c4a5bf622e5b6daeebca101
#
_cell.length_a   1.000
_cell.length_b   1.000
_cell.length_c   1.000
_cell.angle_alpha   90.00
_cell.angle_beta   90.00
_cell.angle_gamma   90.00
#
_symmetry.space_group_name_H-M   'P 1'
#
loop_
_entity.id
_entity.type
_entity.pdbx_description
1 polymer ?
#
loop_
_entity_poly.entity_id
_entity_poly.type
_entity_poly.pdbx_seq_one_letter_code
_entity_poly.pdbx_strand_id
1 'polypeptide(L)'
;MKILVYGAGVIGCELAHVLKKGGNDVTLLARGDWKNTLENRGLVIQHYLQRKTTTDKVMVTGCLNPEDEYDIIFVVMQANQVPDVLSAIAANVSCRIVFVGNNPWVEKTEAAVHSGSSVKKEVAFGFMAVGGRRENGRVISIHAGVHLTIGGKDGELSSAFRGCLAEAFSGSGCRLSWESRMDAWLKCHMAEILPIGYVSYAVGCSLPKASRVQRKAMVDATAEGFTLLKALGYPIRPAEDEGFFTAGPKRKLWSAIIFVMCKTPLGRLAATDHCVHAVSEMTMLDQAWEELRSQRSDICLPVWDSLRKSMPVEGKQGRHKEIKNAYKSLGGDATFYDGMITCSTLLGKAVCKLVWNMDKRKNEHYLELALSGIPRNFSGKMLEVPVGTGILSMLVYETMPDADITCLDYSPDMMERAKRQAEKRGLKNVSFMQGDVGKLPFEDESFDLVLSLNGFHAFPDKEAAYSEIFRVLKPGGIFCGCFYVKGENKRTDFLVDIIYTPKGYFTPPYETVGSLRERLKAMYRKAEVKTVEGMAAFRCRKRKANGEG
;
A
#
# COMPACT_ATOMS: atom_id res chain seq x y z
N MET A 1 -31.64 -10.64 0.33
CA MET A 1 -30.95 -11.03 -0.89
C MET A 1 -29.60 -11.64 -0.55
N LYS A 2 -29.09 -12.56 -1.37
CA LYS A 2 -27.74 -13.14 -1.23
C LYS A 2 -26.73 -12.33 -2.04
N ILE A 3 -25.82 -11.64 -1.37
CA ILE A 3 -24.94 -10.65 -1.98
C ILE A 3 -23.48 -10.98 -1.69
N LEU A 4 -22.64 -10.96 -2.73
CA LEU A 4 -21.19 -11.02 -2.58
C LEU A 4 -20.59 -9.62 -2.66
N VAL A 5 -19.75 -9.29 -1.69
CA VAL A 5 -18.83 -8.15 -1.79
C VAL A 5 -17.42 -8.71 -2.05
N TYR A 6 -16.98 -8.61 -3.28
CA TYR A 6 -15.68 -9.07 -3.74
C TYR A 6 -14.63 -7.99 -3.48
N GLY A 7 -13.94 -8.10 -2.36
CA GLY A 7 -12.91 -7.17 -1.91
C GLY A 7 -13.21 -6.55 -0.56
N ALA A 8 -12.38 -6.89 0.43
CA ALA A 8 -12.51 -6.47 1.82
C ALA A 8 -11.59 -5.28 2.16
N GLY A 9 -11.51 -4.30 1.25
CA GLY A 9 -10.91 -2.99 1.51
C GLY A 9 -11.79 -2.12 2.40
N VAL A 10 -11.45 -0.83 2.56
CA VAL A 10 -12.25 0.11 3.36
C VAL A 10 -13.67 0.25 2.80
N ILE A 11 -13.77 0.52 1.48
CA ILE A 11 -15.06 0.70 0.80
C ILE A 11 -15.87 -0.60 0.82
N GLY A 12 -15.23 -1.76 0.52
CA GLY A 12 -15.93 -3.05 0.53
C GLY A 12 -16.45 -3.44 1.92
N CYS A 13 -15.68 -3.17 2.95
CA CYS A 13 -16.12 -3.38 4.34
C CYS A 13 -17.31 -2.47 4.73
N GLU A 14 -17.25 -1.19 4.37
CA GLU A 14 -18.36 -0.26 4.61
C GLU A 14 -19.61 -0.67 3.82
N LEU A 15 -19.44 -1.08 2.55
CA LEU A 15 -20.53 -1.58 1.72
C LEU A 15 -21.16 -2.85 2.31
N ALA A 16 -20.34 -3.79 2.79
CA ALA A 16 -20.84 -5.01 3.46
C ALA A 16 -21.63 -4.68 4.72
N HIS A 17 -21.16 -3.73 5.55
CA HIS A 17 -21.88 -3.22 6.72
C HIS A 17 -23.26 -2.66 6.34
N VAL A 18 -23.29 -1.78 5.35
CA VAL A 18 -24.51 -1.13 4.88
C VAL A 18 -25.53 -2.15 4.35
N LEU A 19 -25.08 -3.07 3.50
CA LEU A 19 -25.93 -4.13 2.94
C LEU A 19 -26.45 -5.08 4.03
N LYS A 20 -25.61 -5.43 5.00
CA LYS A 20 -26.02 -6.25 6.14
C LYS A 20 -27.09 -5.55 6.99
N LYS A 21 -26.93 -4.25 7.22
CA LYS A 21 -27.93 -3.42 7.91
C LYS A 21 -29.26 -3.36 7.16
N GLY A 22 -29.22 -3.44 5.82
CA GLY A 22 -30.42 -3.57 4.96
C GLY A 22 -31.07 -4.96 5.01
N GLY A 23 -30.59 -5.90 5.85
CA GLY A 23 -31.20 -7.22 6.04
C GLY A 23 -30.75 -8.26 5.02
N ASN A 24 -29.72 -8.00 4.22
CA ASN A 24 -29.23 -8.96 3.23
C ASN A 24 -28.34 -10.05 3.84
N ASP A 25 -28.26 -11.18 3.18
CA ASP A 25 -27.25 -12.22 3.41
C ASP A 25 -25.99 -11.86 2.65
N VAL A 26 -25.00 -11.32 3.39
CA VAL A 26 -23.79 -10.74 2.82
C VAL A 26 -22.60 -11.66 3.05
N THR A 27 -21.97 -12.06 1.96
CA THR A 27 -20.67 -12.72 1.94
C THR A 27 -19.59 -11.71 1.56
N LEU A 28 -18.51 -11.62 2.35
CA LEU A 28 -17.38 -10.75 2.09
C LEU A 28 -16.17 -11.58 1.64
N LEU A 29 -15.65 -11.33 0.43
CA LEU A 29 -14.46 -12.01 -0.04
C LEU A 29 -13.21 -11.29 0.45
N ALA A 30 -12.41 -12.01 1.24
CA ALA A 30 -11.15 -11.53 1.83
C ALA A 30 -10.06 -12.60 1.71
N ARG A 31 -8.81 -12.20 1.73
CA ARG A 31 -7.64 -13.11 1.63
C ARG A 31 -6.64 -12.86 2.76
N GLY A 32 -5.76 -13.85 2.98
CA GLY A 32 -4.67 -13.77 3.96
C GLY A 32 -5.14 -13.47 5.39
N ASP A 33 -4.31 -12.81 6.16
CA ASP A 33 -4.55 -12.50 7.58
C ASP A 33 -5.82 -11.67 7.83
N TRP A 34 -6.23 -10.88 6.82
CA TRP A 34 -7.46 -10.11 6.94
C TRP A 34 -8.71 -11.00 6.92
N LYS A 35 -8.70 -12.09 6.13
CA LYS A 35 -9.75 -13.12 6.18
C LYS A 35 -9.86 -13.73 7.57
N ASN A 36 -8.74 -14.19 8.13
CA ASN A 36 -8.69 -14.77 9.48
C ASN A 36 -9.17 -13.76 10.55
N THR A 37 -8.83 -12.49 10.40
CA THR A 37 -9.29 -11.43 11.31
C THR A 37 -10.80 -11.27 11.28
N LEU A 38 -11.39 -11.23 10.07
CA LEU A 38 -12.84 -11.10 9.89
C LEU A 38 -13.61 -12.32 10.41
N GLU A 39 -13.09 -13.53 10.19
CA GLU A 39 -13.68 -14.78 10.70
C GLU A 39 -13.68 -14.84 12.24
N ASN A 40 -12.59 -14.41 12.87
CA ASN A 40 -12.43 -14.50 14.33
C ASN A 40 -13.08 -13.35 15.10
N ARG A 41 -13.12 -12.12 14.53
CA ARG A 41 -13.56 -10.91 15.22
C ARG A 41 -14.83 -10.29 14.65
N GLY A 42 -15.29 -10.77 13.48
CA GLY A 42 -16.30 -10.09 12.69
C GLY A 42 -15.76 -8.84 11.99
N LEU A 43 -16.62 -8.17 11.28
CA LEU A 43 -16.33 -6.92 10.58
C LEU A 43 -16.46 -5.75 11.56
N VAL A 44 -15.34 -5.27 12.08
CA VAL A 44 -15.29 -4.13 13.00
C VAL A 44 -14.99 -2.85 12.23
N ILE A 45 -15.90 -1.87 12.29
CA ILE A 45 -15.76 -0.57 11.65
C ILE A 45 -15.86 0.55 12.68
N GLN A 46 -14.83 1.39 12.76
CA GLN A 46 -14.87 2.66 13.48
C GLN A 46 -15.26 3.79 12.53
N HIS A 47 -16.48 4.29 12.66
CA HIS A 47 -17.00 5.42 11.88
C HIS A 47 -16.48 6.73 12.50
N TYR A 48 -15.47 7.33 11.85
CA TYR A 48 -14.69 8.42 12.44
C TYR A 48 -15.52 9.66 12.78
N LEU A 49 -16.32 10.15 11.82
CA LEU A 49 -17.15 11.35 12.04
C LEU A 49 -18.33 11.09 12.97
N GLN A 50 -18.90 9.91 12.92
CA GLN A 50 -20.05 9.51 13.75
C GLN A 50 -19.63 9.12 15.17
N ARG A 51 -18.32 9.03 15.45
CA ARG A 51 -17.74 8.60 16.74
C ARG A 51 -18.35 7.28 17.27
N LYS A 52 -18.63 6.36 16.34
CA LYS A 52 -19.29 5.08 16.62
C LYS A 52 -18.42 3.93 16.10
N THR A 53 -18.47 2.80 16.80
CA THR A 53 -17.91 1.53 16.32
C THR A 53 -19.04 0.53 16.15
N THR A 54 -19.04 -0.18 15.03
CA THR A 54 -19.97 -1.27 14.74
C THR A 54 -19.20 -2.57 14.56
N THR A 55 -19.88 -3.69 14.84
CA THR A 55 -19.35 -5.04 14.62
C THR A 55 -20.45 -5.87 13.98
N ASP A 56 -20.19 -6.38 12.78
CA ASP A 56 -21.11 -7.23 12.04
C ASP A 56 -20.55 -8.66 11.91
N LYS A 57 -21.45 -9.63 12.07
CA LYS A 57 -21.16 -10.99 11.63
C LYS A 57 -21.50 -11.10 10.15
N VAL A 58 -20.49 -11.25 9.30
CA VAL A 58 -20.62 -11.50 7.87
C VAL A 58 -20.02 -12.86 7.53
N MET A 59 -20.56 -13.53 6.52
CA MET A 59 -19.90 -14.71 5.95
C MET A 59 -18.62 -14.25 5.25
N VAL A 60 -17.54 -15.02 5.38
CA VAL A 60 -16.25 -14.70 4.76
C VAL A 60 -15.82 -15.85 3.86
N THR A 61 -15.43 -15.53 2.64
CA THR A 61 -14.87 -16.51 1.69
C THR A 61 -13.50 -16.06 1.19
N GLY A 62 -12.67 -17.00 0.73
CA GLY A 62 -11.37 -16.71 0.12
C GLY A 62 -11.38 -16.70 -1.40
N CYS A 63 -12.43 -17.26 -2.03
CA CYS A 63 -12.57 -17.39 -3.48
C CYS A 63 -14.04 -17.24 -3.92
N LEU A 64 -14.23 -17.03 -5.21
CA LEU A 64 -15.52 -17.13 -5.90
C LEU A 64 -15.44 -18.32 -6.85
N ASN A 65 -16.29 -19.33 -6.63
CA ASN A 65 -16.38 -20.46 -7.54
C ASN A 65 -17.35 -20.15 -8.68
N PRO A 66 -17.19 -20.78 -9.87
CA PRO A 66 -18.08 -20.53 -11.00
C PRO A 66 -19.56 -20.80 -10.69
N GLU A 67 -19.85 -21.78 -9.84
CA GLU A 67 -21.20 -22.23 -9.49
C GLU A 67 -21.82 -21.47 -8.31
N ASP A 68 -21.06 -20.60 -7.65
CA ASP A 68 -21.58 -19.79 -6.53
C ASP A 68 -22.60 -18.78 -7.08
N GLU A 69 -23.85 -18.89 -6.65
CA GLU A 69 -24.92 -18.01 -7.11
C GLU A 69 -25.21 -16.89 -6.09
N TYR A 70 -25.19 -15.65 -6.58
CA TYR A 70 -25.54 -14.44 -5.85
C TYR A 70 -26.53 -13.60 -6.65
N ASP A 71 -27.44 -12.93 -5.96
CA ASP A 71 -28.38 -11.97 -6.58
C ASP A 71 -27.62 -10.78 -7.17
N ILE A 72 -26.55 -10.32 -6.47
CA ILE A 72 -25.65 -9.25 -6.92
C ILE A 72 -24.23 -9.57 -6.45
N ILE A 73 -23.24 -9.35 -7.31
CA ILE A 73 -21.82 -9.29 -6.94
C ILE A 73 -21.33 -7.85 -7.05
N PHE A 74 -20.90 -7.30 -5.93
CA PHE A 74 -20.18 -6.02 -5.88
C PHE A 74 -18.67 -6.27 -5.92
N VAL A 75 -17.98 -5.82 -6.96
CA VAL A 75 -16.53 -5.89 -7.11
C VAL A 75 -15.94 -4.57 -6.61
N VAL A 76 -15.29 -4.61 -5.44
CA VAL A 76 -14.85 -3.42 -4.71
C VAL A 76 -13.36 -3.48 -4.46
N MET A 77 -12.57 -2.94 -5.36
CA MET A 77 -11.12 -2.98 -5.31
C MET A 77 -10.49 -1.79 -6.03
N GLN A 78 -9.20 -1.63 -5.88
CA GLN A 78 -8.44 -0.64 -6.63
C GLN A 78 -8.50 -0.94 -8.14
N ALA A 79 -8.55 0.09 -8.96
CA ALA A 79 -8.71 -0.05 -10.41
C ALA A 79 -7.61 -0.92 -11.06
N ASN A 80 -6.38 -0.85 -10.56
CA ASN A 80 -5.26 -1.66 -11.04
C ASN A 80 -5.39 -3.17 -10.73
N GLN A 81 -6.28 -3.55 -9.82
CA GLN A 81 -6.55 -4.95 -9.46
C GLN A 81 -7.75 -5.54 -10.20
N VAL A 82 -8.57 -4.71 -10.83
CA VAL A 82 -9.78 -5.17 -11.55
C VAL A 82 -9.45 -6.18 -12.65
N PRO A 83 -8.44 -5.97 -13.51
CA PRO A 83 -8.10 -6.92 -14.57
C PRO A 83 -7.86 -8.36 -14.08
N ASP A 84 -7.25 -8.52 -12.88
CA ASP A 84 -6.89 -9.83 -12.33
C ASP A 84 -8.09 -10.69 -11.92
N VAL A 85 -9.27 -10.08 -11.79
CA VAL A 85 -10.48 -10.79 -11.33
C VAL A 85 -11.55 -10.93 -12.41
N LEU A 86 -11.39 -10.28 -13.57
CA LEU A 86 -12.42 -10.27 -14.62
C LEU A 86 -12.78 -11.68 -15.12
N SER A 87 -11.79 -12.56 -15.27
CA SER A 87 -12.04 -13.95 -15.70
C SER A 87 -12.90 -14.72 -14.70
N ALA A 88 -12.63 -14.58 -13.40
CA ALA A 88 -13.42 -15.24 -12.36
C ALA A 88 -14.85 -14.67 -12.28
N ILE A 89 -15.02 -13.36 -12.42
CA ILE A 89 -16.31 -12.67 -12.45
C ILE A 89 -17.11 -13.08 -13.69
N ALA A 90 -16.47 -13.16 -14.84
CA ALA A 90 -17.12 -13.57 -16.09
C ALA A 90 -17.58 -15.04 -16.03
N ALA A 91 -16.75 -15.95 -15.54
CA ALA A 91 -17.03 -17.39 -15.44
C ALA A 91 -18.13 -17.74 -14.42
N ASN A 92 -18.38 -16.91 -13.41
CA ASN A 92 -19.37 -17.17 -12.37
C ASN A 92 -20.80 -17.05 -12.92
N VAL A 93 -21.75 -17.86 -12.40
CA VAL A 93 -23.17 -17.92 -12.89
C VAL A 93 -24.02 -16.70 -12.51
N SER A 94 -23.64 -15.89 -11.53
CA SER A 94 -24.42 -14.72 -11.11
C SER A 94 -24.54 -13.68 -12.22
N CYS A 95 -25.74 -13.16 -12.45
CA CYS A 95 -26.04 -12.32 -13.63
C CYS A 95 -25.80 -10.83 -13.41
N ARG A 96 -25.81 -10.33 -12.16
CA ARG A 96 -25.72 -8.88 -11.88
C ARG A 96 -24.42 -8.52 -11.20
N ILE A 97 -23.61 -7.71 -11.88
CA ILE A 97 -22.26 -7.33 -11.43
C ILE A 97 -22.20 -5.82 -11.29
N VAL A 98 -21.66 -5.34 -10.16
CA VAL A 98 -21.45 -3.92 -9.90
C VAL A 98 -19.97 -3.67 -9.56
N PHE A 99 -19.28 -2.94 -10.40
CA PHE A 99 -17.92 -2.48 -10.09
C PHE A 99 -17.98 -1.17 -9.31
N VAL A 100 -17.42 -1.14 -8.09
CA VAL A 100 -17.43 0.03 -7.22
C VAL A 100 -16.01 0.51 -6.95
N GLY A 101 -15.72 1.71 -7.40
CA GLY A 101 -14.41 2.37 -7.26
C GLY A 101 -14.02 3.10 -8.54
N ASN A 102 -12.77 3.55 -8.59
CA ASN A 102 -12.22 4.13 -9.80
C ASN A 102 -12.18 3.08 -10.92
N ASN A 103 -12.61 3.46 -12.11
CA ASN A 103 -12.47 2.62 -13.30
C ASN A 103 -12.29 3.52 -14.55
N PRO A 104 -11.07 3.71 -15.03
CA PRO A 104 -10.81 4.53 -16.21
C PRO A 104 -11.22 3.84 -17.52
N TRP A 105 -11.37 2.51 -17.51
CA TRP A 105 -11.65 1.69 -18.70
C TRP A 105 -12.97 0.94 -18.58
N VAL A 106 -14.04 1.66 -18.29
CA VAL A 106 -15.40 1.12 -18.12
C VAL A 106 -15.80 0.21 -19.27
N GLU A 107 -15.56 0.66 -20.51
CA GLU A 107 -15.90 -0.12 -21.72
C GLU A 107 -15.11 -1.42 -21.82
N LYS A 108 -13.78 -1.40 -21.59
CA LYS A 108 -12.94 -2.61 -21.59
C LYS A 108 -13.35 -3.59 -20.51
N THR A 109 -13.70 -3.08 -19.31
CA THR A 109 -14.15 -3.89 -18.17
C THR A 109 -15.47 -4.60 -18.50
N GLU A 110 -16.47 -3.89 -19.01
CA GLU A 110 -17.76 -4.44 -19.42
C GLU A 110 -17.61 -5.48 -20.53
N ALA A 111 -16.84 -5.17 -21.57
CA ALA A 111 -16.56 -6.07 -22.69
C ALA A 111 -15.88 -7.37 -22.23
N ALA A 112 -14.92 -7.30 -21.31
CA ALA A 112 -14.24 -8.47 -20.78
C ALA A 112 -15.17 -9.38 -19.97
N VAL A 113 -16.09 -8.80 -19.19
CA VAL A 113 -17.12 -9.58 -18.47
C VAL A 113 -18.05 -10.29 -19.44
N HIS A 114 -18.52 -9.61 -20.49
CA HIS A 114 -19.43 -10.19 -21.47
C HIS A 114 -18.76 -11.27 -22.33
N SER A 115 -17.54 -11.03 -22.82
CA SER A 115 -16.84 -11.99 -23.69
C SER A 115 -16.43 -13.29 -22.98
N GLY A 116 -16.18 -13.22 -21.68
CA GLY A 116 -15.78 -14.40 -20.86
C GLY A 116 -16.94 -15.13 -20.19
N SER A 117 -18.20 -14.71 -20.42
CA SER A 117 -19.35 -15.28 -19.70
C SER A 117 -20.19 -16.22 -20.57
N SER A 118 -20.60 -17.36 -19.97
CA SER A 118 -21.58 -18.30 -20.54
C SER A 118 -23.04 -17.87 -20.28
N VAL A 119 -23.28 -16.91 -19.39
CA VAL A 119 -24.61 -16.41 -19.04
C VAL A 119 -24.72 -14.92 -19.37
N LYS A 120 -25.95 -14.46 -19.65
CA LYS A 120 -26.17 -13.03 -19.91
C LYS A 120 -25.93 -12.24 -18.62
N LYS A 121 -24.93 -11.34 -18.63
CA LYS A 121 -24.60 -10.46 -17.52
C LYS A 121 -25.25 -9.08 -17.70
N GLU A 122 -25.63 -8.46 -16.59
CA GLU A 122 -25.90 -7.04 -16.48
C GLU A 122 -24.79 -6.40 -15.65
N VAL A 123 -24.11 -5.42 -16.20
CA VAL A 123 -22.96 -4.76 -15.55
C VAL A 123 -23.33 -3.33 -15.20
N ALA A 124 -23.08 -2.95 -13.97
CA ALA A 124 -23.19 -1.58 -13.48
C ALA A 124 -21.86 -1.08 -12.93
N PHE A 125 -21.69 0.22 -12.91
CA PHE A 125 -20.55 0.89 -12.32
C PHE A 125 -21.02 1.83 -11.23
N GLY A 126 -20.22 2.00 -10.19
CA GLY A 126 -20.57 2.87 -9.10
C GLY A 126 -19.35 3.42 -8.39
N PHE A 127 -19.61 4.49 -7.63
CA PHE A 127 -18.61 5.11 -6.77
C PHE A 127 -19.21 5.42 -5.41
N MET A 128 -18.49 5.04 -4.36
CA MET A 128 -18.90 5.25 -2.98
C MET A 128 -17.91 6.21 -2.31
N ALA A 129 -18.40 7.36 -1.89
CA ALA A 129 -17.59 8.42 -1.27
C ALA A 129 -17.24 8.06 0.19
N VAL A 130 -16.37 7.07 0.36
CA VAL A 130 -15.88 6.58 1.64
C VAL A 130 -14.36 6.53 1.59
N GLY A 131 -13.72 7.19 2.55
CA GLY A 131 -12.28 7.12 2.77
C GLY A 131 -11.93 6.35 4.04
N GLY A 132 -10.64 6.16 4.28
CA GLY A 132 -10.16 5.55 5.52
C GLY A 132 -9.01 4.57 5.32
N ARG A 133 -8.80 3.74 6.34
CA ARG A 133 -7.72 2.73 6.35
C ARG A 133 -8.08 1.53 7.21
N ARG A 134 -7.37 0.44 7.01
CA ARG A 134 -7.39 -0.71 7.93
C ARG A 134 -6.27 -0.55 8.97
N GLU A 135 -6.61 -0.73 10.22
CA GLU A 135 -5.67 -0.57 11.33
C GLU A 135 -6.07 -1.44 12.52
N ASN A 136 -5.12 -2.18 13.08
CA ASN A 136 -5.30 -2.97 14.31
C ASN A 136 -6.50 -3.95 14.28
N GLY A 137 -6.71 -4.61 13.13
CA GLY A 137 -7.79 -5.59 12.96
C GLY A 137 -9.19 -4.98 12.81
N ARG A 138 -9.29 -3.69 12.46
CA ARG A 138 -10.53 -2.97 12.18
C ARG A 138 -10.39 -2.04 10.98
N VAL A 139 -11.50 -1.58 10.47
CA VAL A 139 -11.58 -0.49 9.49
C VAL A 139 -11.83 0.82 10.23
N ILE A 140 -11.08 1.86 9.91
CA ILE A 140 -11.39 3.24 10.25
C ILE A 140 -12.00 3.86 9.00
N SER A 141 -13.29 4.16 9.05
CA SER A 141 -14.05 4.70 7.92
C SER A 141 -14.41 6.15 8.14
N ILE A 142 -14.31 6.96 7.08
CA ILE A 142 -14.75 8.36 7.08
C ILE A 142 -15.70 8.63 5.93
N HIS A 143 -16.89 9.13 6.26
CA HIS A 143 -17.93 9.56 5.33
C HIS A 143 -18.87 10.54 6.01
N ALA A 144 -19.42 11.50 5.28
CA ALA A 144 -20.43 12.44 5.80
C ALA A 144 -21.87 11.84 5.81
N GLY A 145 -22.02 10.67 5.27
CA GLY A 145 -23.20 9.84 5.07
C GLY A 145 -22.86 8.85 3.98
N VAL A 146 -23.37 7.61 4.06
CA VAL A 146 -23.09 6.63 3.02
C VAL A 146 -23.90 6.96 1.78
N HIS A 147 -23.20 7.14 0.68
CA HIS A 147 -23.79 7.49 -0.60
C HIS A 147 -23.10 6.69 -1.72
N LEU A 148 -23.90 6.04 -2.54
CA LEU A 148 -23.43 5.29 -3.72
C LEU A 148 -24.05 5.90 -4.97
N THR A 149 -23.22 6.49 -5.84
CA THR A 149 -23.62 6.84 -7.20
C THR A 149 -23.44 5.59 -8.06
N ILE A 150 -24.47 5.19 -8.83
CA ILE A 150 -24.48 3.92 -9.55
C ILE A 150 -25.31 4.00 -10.84
N GLY A 151 -24.88 3.29 -11.87
CA GLY A 151 -25.64 3.21 -13.12
C GLY A 151 -24.93 2.44 -14.21
N GLY A 152 -25.48 2.51 -15.40
CA GLY A 152 -24.90 1.90 -16.60
C GLY A 152 -23.73 2.73 -17.15
N LYS A 153 -22.94 2.12 -18.00
CA LYS A 153 -21.83 2.78 -18.71
C LYS A 153 -22.30 4.05 -19.42
N ASP A 154 -23.25 3.90 -20.35
CA ASP A 154 -23.86 4.96 -21.14
C ASP A 154 -25.31 4.56 -21.47
N GLY A 155 -26.19 4.78 -20.52
CA GLY A 155 -27.61 4.43 -20.57
C GLY A 155 -28.15 3.99 -19.22
N GLU A 156 -29.47 3.84 -19.16
CA GLU A 156 -30.15 3.38 -17.95
C GLU A 156 -29.97 1.87 -17.76
N LEU A 157 -29.81 1.45 -16.51
CA LEU A 157 -29.90 0.03 -16.16
C LEU A 157 -31.32 -0.49 -16.39
N SER A 158 -31.48 -1.78 -16.61
CA SER A 158 -32.80 -2.41 -16.70
C SER A 158 -33.61 -2.12 -15.43
N SER A 159 -34.95 -2.00 -15.59
CA SER A 159 -35.84 -1.77 -14.45
C SER A 159 -35.74 -2.90 -13.40
N ALA A 160 -35.47 -4.12 -13.85
CA ALA A 160 -35.25 -5.27 -12.98
C ALA A 160 -33.97 -5.13 -12.16
N PHE A 161 -32.85 -4.68 -12.77
CA PHE A 161 -31.60 -4.48 -12.05
C PHE A 161 -31.69 -3.29 -11.09
N ARG A 162 -32.31 -2.18 -11.52
CA ARG A 162 -32.56 -1.02 -10.65
C ARG A 162 -33.43 -1.39 -9.44
N GLY A 163 -34.48 -2.18 -9.67
CA GLY A 163 -35.34 -2.69 -8.59
C GLY A 163 -34.57 -3.55 -7.59
N CYS A 164 -33.76 -4.46 -8.09
CA CYS A 164 -32.89 -5.32 -7.30
C CYS A 164 -31.89 -4.53 -6.45
N LEU A 165 -31.26 -3.49 -7.01
CA LEU A 165 -30.37 -2.60 -6.28
C LEU A 165 -31.13 -1.78 -5.23
N ALA A 166 -32.28 -1.23 -5.56
CA ALA A 166 -33.10 -0.47 -4.63
C ALA A 166 -33.55 -1.33 -3.43
N GLU A 167 -33.90 -2.60 -3.67
CA GLU A 167 -34.23 -3.58 -2.63
C GLU A 167 -33.01 -3.87 -1.74
N ALA A 168 -31.84 -4.15 -2.34
CA ALA A 168 -30.60 -4.44 -1.61
C ALA A 168 -30.22 -3.34 -0.62
N PHE A 169 -30.46 -2.08 -0.96
CA PHE A 169 -30.15 -0.94 -0.10
C PHE A 169 -31.34 -0.43 0.74
N SER A 170 -32.50 -1.05 0.63
CA SER A 170 -33.68 -0.67 1.45
C SER A 170 -33.37 -0.81 2.94
N GLY A 171 -33.76 0.18 3.76
CA GLY A 171 -33.51 0.18 5.20
C GLY A 171 -32.04 0.31 5.63
N SER A 172 -31.09 0.30 4.71
CA SER A 172 -29.66 0.33 5.01
C SER A 172 -29.16 1.69 5.53
N GLY A 173 -29.83 2.78 5.17
CA GLY A 173 -29.39 4.15 5.40
C GLY A 173 -28.39 4.67 4.36
N CYS A 174 -28.09 3.89 3.33
CA CYS A 174 -27.33 4.33 2.17
C CYS A 174 -28.23 5.04 1.16
N ARG A 175 -27.80 6.21 0.70
CA ARG A 175 -28.49 6.92 -0.38
C ARG A 175 -27.95 6.46 -1.73
N LEU A 176 -28.84 6.01 -2.63
CA LEU A 176 -28.51 5.72 -4.01
C LEU A 176 -28.75 6.98 -4.88
N SER A 177 -27.79 7.30 -5.73
CA SER A 177 -27.96 8.25 -6.83
C SER A 177 -27.76 7.53 -8.15
N TRP A 178 -28.76 7.65 -9.01
CA TRP A 178 -28.73 7.03 -10.33
C TRP A 178 -28.02 7.92 -11.33
N GLU A 179 -27.04 7.37 -12.03
CA GLU A 179 -26.32 8.06 -13.11
C GLU A 179 -26.32 7.20 -14.38
N SER A 180 -26.87 7.73 -15.44
CA SER A 180 -26.98 7.02 -16.71
C SER A 180 -25.71 7.04 -17.56
N ARG A 181 -24.71 7.83 -17.17
CA ARG A 181 -23.44 8.02 -17.89
C ARG A 181 -22.25 7.85 -16.94
N MET A 182 -22.17 6.64 -16.31
CA MET A 182 -21.12 6.36 -15.32
C MET A 182 -19.70 6.43 -15.92
N ASP A 183 -19.52 6.16 -17.20
CA ASP A 183 -18.22 6.32 -17.84
C ASP A 183 -17.76 7.79 -17.82
N ALA A 184 -18.63 8.72 -18.17
CA ALA A 184 -18.34 10.15 -18.09
C ALA A 184 -18.15 10.61 -16.64
N TRP A 185 -18.98 10.11 -15.73
CA TRP A 185 -18.90 10.44 -14.30
C TRP A 185 -17.55 10.03 -13.70
N LEU A 186 -17.09 8.81 -13.96
CA LEU A 186 -15.81 8.30 -13.45
C LEU A 186 -14.61 9.05 -14.04
N LYS A 187 -14.69 9.49 -15.31
CA LYS A 187 -13.67 10.35 -15.94
C LYS A 187 -13.65 11.75 -15.31
N CYS A 188 -14.81 12.32 -15.01
CA CYS A 188 -14.89 13.60 -14.28
C CYS A 188 -14.29 13.47 -12.88
N HIS A 189 -14.63 12.39 -12.16
CA HIS A 189 -14.04 12.10 -10.86
C HIS A 189 -12.51 11.94 -10.94
N MET A 190 -12.00 11.26 -11.96
CA MET A 190 -10.56 11.15 -12.20
C MET A 190 -9.90 12.52 -12.43
N ALA A 191 -10.57 13.43 -13.16
CA ALA A 191 -10.10 14.81 -13.35
C ALA A 191 -10.04 15.62 -12.05
N GLU A 192 -10.85 15.28 -11.04
CA GLU A 192 -10.85 15.92 -9.72
C GLU A 192 -9.78 15.34 -8.79
N ILE A 193 -9.63 14.01 -8.75
CA ILE A 193 -8.75 13.36 -7.77
C ILE A 193 -7.27 13.41 -8.16
N LEU A 194 -6.93 13.37 -9.45
CA LEU A 194 -5.54 13.40 -9.90
C LEU A 194 -4.80 14.69 -9.49
N PRO A 195 -5.35 15.92 -9.67
CA PRO A 195 -4.71 17.15 -9.17
C PRO A 195 -4.50 17.16 -7.65
N ILE A 196 -5.44 16.60 -6.88
CA ILE A 196 -5.30 16.46 -5.43
C ILE A 196 -4.17 15.48 -5.11
N GLY A 197 -4.07 14.38 -5.84
CA GLY A 197 -3.00 13.40 -5.74
C GLY A 197 -1.62 14.01 -6.05
N TYR A 198 -1.49 14.73 -7.15
CA TYR A 198 -0.25 15.40 -7.54
C TYR A 198 0.26 16.36 -6.46
N VAL A 199 -0.65 17.21 -5.93
CA VAL A 199 -0.26 18.12 -4.83
C VAL A 199 0.05 17.35 -3.56
N SER A 200 -0.66 16.26 -3.26
CA SER A 200 -0.32 15.39 -2.13
C SER A 200 1.11 14.88 -2.25
N TYR A 201 1.51 14.37 -3.40
CA TYR A 201 2.88 13.93 -3.65
C TYR A 201 3.91 15.06 -3.59
N ALA A 202 3.58 16.24 -4.14
CA ALA A 202 4.46 17.42 -4.11
C ALA A 202 4.82 17.87 -2.68
N VAL A 203 3.91 17.63 -1.71
CA VAL A 203 4.09 18.01 -0.30
C VAL A 203 4.42 16.82 0.61
N GLY A 204 4.87 15.69 0.03
CA GLY A 204 5.26 14.49 0.77
C GLY A 204 4.07 13.88 1.51
N CYS A 205 2.93 13.73 0.84
CA CYS A 205 1.68 13.20 1.38
C CYS A 205 1.24 13.88 2.70
N SER A 206 1.46 15.19 2.78
CA SER A 206 1.05 16.02 3.92
C SER A 206 0.31 17.27 3.46
N LEU A 207 -0.95 17.13 3.06
CA LEU A 207 -1.80 18.21 2.55
C LEU A 207 -1.84 19.48 3.42
N PRO A 208 -1.70 19.44 4.77
CA PRO A 208 -1.55 20.66 5.57
C PRO A 208 -0.39 21.58 5.15
N LYS A 209 0.66 21.01 4.51
CA LYS A 209 1.80 21.76 3.96
C LYS A 209 1.51 22.43 2.62
N ALA A 210 0.40 22.09 1.96
CA ALA A 210 0.05 22.67 0.66
C ALA A 210 -0.12 24.20 0.78
N SER A 211 0.59 24.94 -0.05
CA SER A 211 0.55 26.40 -0.13
C SER A 211 -0.79 26.86 -0.75
N ARG A 212 -1.08 28.16 -0.62
CA ARG A 212 -2.26 28.75 -1.27
C ARG A 212 -2.20 28.58 -2.81
N VAL A 213 -1.01 28.69 -3.39
CA VAL A 213 -0.79 28.54 -4.84
C VAL A 213 -1.11 27.09 -5.26
N GLN A 214 -0.59 26.10 -4.53
CA GLN A 214 -0.86 24.68 -4.83
C GLN A 214 -2.34 24.33 -4.69
N ARG A 215 -3.03 24.82 -3.64
CA ARG A 215 -4.48 24.60 -3.50
C ARG A 215 -5.30 25.26 -4.62
N LYS A 216 -4.89 26.46 -5.08
CA LYS A 216 -5.52 27.07 -6.25
C LYS A 216 -5.26 26.24 -7.51
N ALA A 217 -4.04 25.74 -7.69
CA ALA A 217 -3.67 24.92 -8.83
C ALA A 217 -4.45 23.61 -8.91
N MET A 218 -4.85 22.98 -7.78
CA MET A 218 -5.77 21.82 -7.80
C MET A 218 -7.07 22.16 -8.54
N VAL A 219 -7.68 23.31 -8.20
CA VAL A 219 -8.96 23.74 -8.80
C VAL A 219 -8.78 24.14 -10.27
N ASP A 220 -7.67 24.82 -10.58
CA ASP A 220 -7.37 25.25 -11.96
C ASP A 220 -7.11 24.01 -12.86
N ALA A 221 -6.34 23.03 -12.39
CA ALA A 221 -6.06 21.81 -13.14
C ALA A 221 -7.32 20.95 -13.38
N THR A 222 -8.22 20.87 -12.41
CA THR A 222 -9.51 20.20 -12.62
C THR A 222 -10.34 20.91 -13.70
N ALA A 223 -10.35 22.25 -13.73
CA ALA A 223 -11.01 23.01 -14.80
C ALA A 223 -10.40 22.72 -16.18
N GLU A 224 -9.08 22.62 -16.27
CA GLU A 224 -8.39 22.19 -17.50
C GLU A 224 -8.80 20.76 -17.89
N GLY A 225 -8.87 19.83 -16.91
CA GLY A 225 -9.31 18.45 -17.12
C GLY A 225 -10.75 18.38 -17.68
N PHE A 226 -11.67 19.17 -17.14
CA PHE A 226 -13.04 19.25 -17.65
C PHE A 226 -13.09 19.82 -19.08
N THR A 227 -12.20 20.77 -19.41
CA THR A 227 -12.08 21.28 -20.78
C THR A 227 -11.67 20.17 -21.75
N LEU A 228 -10.69 19.34 -21.37
CA LEU A 228 -10.29 18.17 -22.16
C LEU A 228 -11.44 17.18 -22.34
N LEU A 229 -12.13 16.82 -21.25
CA LEU A 229 -13.25 15.86 -21.31
C LEU A 229 -14.37 16.35 -22.25
N LYS A 230 -14.73 17.62 -22.19
CA LYS A 230 -15.71 18.21 -23.14
C LYS A 230 -15.23 18.14 -24.57
N ALA A 231 -13.96 18.43 -24.82
CA ALA A 231 -13.39 18.35 -26.18
C ALA A 231 -13.33 16.91 -26.72
N LEU A 232 -13.31 15.91 -25.80
CA LEU A 232 -13.43 14.49 -26.14
C LEU A 232 -14.89 14.00 -26.27
N GLY A 233 -15.88 14.89 -26.06
CA GLY A 233 -17.31 14.56 -26.14
C GLY A 233 -17.94 14.02 -24.86
N TYR A 234 -17.20 14.00 -23.75
CA TYR A 234 -17.76 13.59 -22.45
C TYR A 234 -18.51 14.75 -21.79
N PRO A 235 -19.78 14.57 -21.39
CA PRO A 235 -20.49 15.55 -20.58
C PRO A 235 -19.89 15.57 -19.17
N ILE A 236 -19.84 16.76 -18.56
CA ILE A 236 -19.45 16.86 -17.15
C ILE A 236 -20.56 16.26 -16.27
N ARG A 237 -20.17 15.37 -15.38
CA ARG A 237 -21.05 14.67 -14.46
C ARG A 237 -20.47 14.63 -13.04
N PRO A 238 -21.27 14.97 -11.99
CA PRO A 238 -22.61 15.62 -12.09
C PRO A 238 -22.56 16.96 -12.84
N ALA A 239 -23.65 17.35 -13.47
CA ALA A 239 -23.68 18.58 -14.29
C ALA A 239 -23.42 19.85 -13.46
N GLU A 240 -23.74 19.82 -12.17
CA GLU A 240 -23.55 20.94 -11.24
C GLU A 240 -22.08 21.17 -10.89
N ASP A 241 -21.22 20.17 -11.04
CA ASP A 241 -19.80 20.21 -10.61
C ASP A 241 -18.99 21.17 -11.47
N GLU A 242 -19.32 21.35 -12.74
CA GLU A 242 -18.64 22.33 -13.59
C GLU A 242 -18.59 23.72 -12.96
N GLY A 243 -19.66 24.12 -12.29
CA GLY A 243 -19.77 25.42 -11.61
C GLY A 243 -18.78 25.62 -10.46
N PHE A 244 -18.24 24.54 -9.87
CA PHE A 244 -17.24 24.62 -8.81
C PHE A 244 -15.83 24.94 -9.34
N PHE A 245 -15.60 24.73 -10.62
CA PHE A 245 -14.29 24.91 -11.24
C PHE A 245 -14.23 26.12 -12.20
N THR A 246 -15.38 26.66 -12.59
CA THR A 246 -15.49 27.91 -13.36
C THR A 246 -15.46 29.13 -12.44
N ALA A 247 -15.33 30.33 -13.01
CA ALA A 247 -15.35 31.57 -12.23
C ALA A 247 -16.72 31.80 -11.58
N GLY A 248 -16.74 32.26 -10.32
CA GLY A 248 -17.98 32.60 -9.65
C GLY A 248 -18.06 32.20 -8.17
N PRO A 249 -19.24 32.34 -7.55
CA PRO A 249 -19.43 32.04 -6.12
C PRO A 249 -19.20 30.57 -5.77
N LYS A 250 -19.63 29.62 -6.61
CA LYS A 250 -19.40 28.17 -6.39
C LYS A 250 -17.93 27.83 -6.33
N ARG A 251 -17.09 28.44 -7.20
CA ARG A 251 -15.65 28.25 -7.14
C ARG A 251 -15.00 28.77 -5.85
N LYS A 252 -15.49 29.90 -5.32
CA LYS A 252 -15.02 30.42 -4.01
C LYS A 252 -15.37 29.45 -2.88
N LEU A 253 -16.60 28.92 -2.91
CA LEU A 253 -17.05 27.90 -1.95
C LEU A 253 -16.16 26.64 -2.04
N TRP A 254 -15.92 26.13 -3.24
CA TRP A 254 -15.05 24.95 -3.45
C TRP A 254 -13.63 25.19 -2.97
N SER A 255 -13.07 26.36 -3.24
CA SER A 255 -11.75 26.74 -2.73
C SER A 255 -11.67 26.76 -1.21
N ALA A 256 -12.76 27.15 -0.53
CA ALA A 256 -12.87 27.08 0.93
C ALA A 256 -12.96 25.62 1.42
N ILE A 257 -13.70 24.77 0.73
CA ILE A 257 -13.80 23.32 1.03
C ILE A 257 -12.43 22.66 0.88
N ILE A 258 -11.70 22.92 -0.22
CA ILE A 258 -10.31 22.45 -0.43
C ILE A 258 -9.39 22.95 0.69
N PHE A 259 -9.53 24.20 1.13
CA PHE A 259 -8.74 24.70 2.25
C PHE A 259 -9.02 23.92 3.54
N VAL A 260 -10.28 23.69 3.90
CA VAL A 260 -10.68 22.92 5.08
C VAL A 260 -10.20 21.48 4.97
N MET A 261 -10.39 20.85 3.81
CA MET A 261 -9.90 19.50 3.54
C MET A 261 -8.37 19.42 3.76
N CYS A 262 -7.60 20.36 3.20
CA CYS A 262 -6.14 20.36 3.35
C CYS A 262 -5.66 20.61 4.78
N LYS A 263 -6.39 21.39 5.59
CA LYS A 263 -5.94 21.82 6.93
C LYS A 263 -6.46 20.96 8.08
N THR A 264 -7.32 20.00 7.80
CA THR A 264 -7.95 19.14 8.83
C THR A 264 -7.58 17.67 8.64
N PRO A 265 -7.76 16.81 9.66
CA PRO A 265 -7.59 15.36 9.53
C PRO A 265 -8.49 14.73 8.45
N LEU A 266 -9.55 15.42 8.01
CA LEU A 266 -10.42 14.97 6.92
C LEU A 266 -9.65 14.74 5.62
N GLY A 267 -8.78 15.65 5.24
CA GLY A 267 -7.98 15.51 4.03
C GLY A 267 -6.96 14.38 4.08
N ARG A 268 -6.48 14.04 5.28
CA ARG A 268 -5.65 12.86 5.45
C ARG A 268 -6.44 11.58 5.14
N LEU A 269 -7.58 11.39 5.77
CA LEU A 269 -8.39 10.19 5.63
C LEU A 269 -9.10 10.08 4.27
N ALA A 270 -9.48 11.22 3.68
CA ALA A 270 -10.21 11.23 2.40
C ALA A 270 -9.30 11.18 1.17
N ALA A 271 -8.08 11.72 1.23
CA ALA A 271 -7.20 11.84 0.07
C ALA A 271 -5.78 11.34 0.32
N THR A 272 -5.10 11.81 1.37
CA THR A 272 -3.68 11.52 1.59
C THR A 272 -3.43 10.04 1.89
N ASP A 273 -4.27 9.42 2.74
CA ASP A 273 -4.13 7.98 3.06
C ASP A 273 -4.29 7.12 1.78
N HIS A 274 -5.16 7.52 0.85
CA HIS A 274 -5.28 6.88 -0.46
C HIS A 274 -3.99 7.06 -1.29
N CYS A 275 -3.46 8.28 -1.40
CA CYS A 275 -2.21 8.54 -2.13
C CYS A 275 -1.01 7.75 -1.57
N VAL A 276 -0.98 7.51 -0.25
CA VAL A 276 0.09 6.72 0.38
C VAL A 276 -0.04 5.22 0.11
N HIS A 277 -1.28 4.69 0.17
CA HIS A 277 -1.52 3.23 0.13
C HIS A 277 -1.96 2.69 -1.23
N ALA A 278 -2.24 3.57 -2.19
CA ALA A 278 -2.72 3.21 -3.53
C ALA A 278 -1.90 3.91 -4.64
N VAL A 279 -0.57 3.99 -4.48
CA VAL A 279 0.32 4.65 -5.46
C VAL A 279 0.19 4.00 -6.84
N SER A 280 0.13 2.66 -6.91
CA SER A 280 -0.05 1.92 -8.17
C SER A 280 -1.38 2.22 -8.84
N GLU A 281 -2.48 2.39 -8.09
CA GLU A 281 -3.75 2.83 -8.65
C GLU A 281 -3.65 4.26 -9.19
N MET A 282 -3.07 5.19 -8.41
CA MET A 282 -2.89 6.57 -8.85
C MET A 282 -2.02 6.68 -10.10
N THR A 283 -0.96 5.87 -10.20
CA THR A 283 -0.11 5.82 -11.39
C THR A 283 -0.89 5.30 -12.59
N MET A 284 -1.70 4.26 -12.41
CA MET A 284 -2.54 3.75 -13.49
C MET A 284 -3.60 4.76 -13.94
N LEU A 285 -4.23 5.48 -13.01
CA LEU A 285 -5.18 6.55 -13.34
C LEU A 285 -4.50 7.70 -14.10
N ASP A 286 -3.27 8.07 -13.72
CA ASP A 286 -2.47 9.05 -14.44
C ASP A 286 -2.14 8.59 -15.87
N GLN A 287 -1.76 7.33 -16.06
CA GLN A 287 -1.51 6.75 -17.39
C GLN A 287 -2.78 6.72 -18.24
N ALA A 288 -3.90 6.28 -17.66
CA ALA A 288 -5.19 6.29 -18.36
C ALA A 288 -5.63 7.71 -18.76
N TRP A 289 -5.33 8.71 -17.92
CA TRP A 289 -5.57 10.11 -18.26
C TRP A 289 -4.72 10.56 -19.45
N GLU A 290 -3.46 10.19 -19.52
CA GLU A 290 -2.59 10.51 -20.66
C GLU A 290 -3.02 9.78 -21.95
N GLU A 291 -3.55 8.54 -21.84
CA GLU A 291 -4.18 7.87 -23.00
C GLU A 291 -5.37 8.68 -23.54
N LEU A 292 -6.24 9.19 -22.66
CA LEU A 292 -7.34 10.09 -23.06
C LEU A 292 -6.82 11.38 -23.70
N ARG A 293 -5.83 12.02 -23.10
CA ARG A 293 -5.24 13.26 -23.56
C ARG A 293 -4.58 13.11 -24.94
N SER A 294 -3.97 11.96 -25.23
CA SER A 294 -3.31 11.69 -26.50
C SER A 294 -4.27 11.81 -27.70
N GLN A 295 -5.57 11.64 -27.48
CA GLN A 295 -6.61 11.78 -28.52
C GLN A 295 -6.90 13.24 -28.87
N ARG A 296 -6.49 14.20 -28.04
CA ARG A 296 -6.65 15.64 -28.19
C ARG A 296 -5.39 16.39 -27.76
N SER A 297 -4.28 16.08 -28.41
CA SER A 297 -2.96 16.70 -28.15
C SER A 297 -2.91 18.20 -28.44
N ASP A 298 -3.93 18.72 -29.15
CA ASP A 298 -4.13 20.15 -29.42
C ASP A 298 -4.59 20.94 -28.18
N ILE A 299 -5.08 20.27 -27.14
CA ILE A 299 -5.54 20.90 -25.88
C ILE A 299 -4.37 21.08 -24.92
N CYS A 300 -4.01 22.31 -24.60
CA CYS A 300 -2.97 22.63 -23.62
C CYS A 300 -3.53 22.61 -22.20
N LEU A 301 -2.83 21.92 -21.30
CA LEU A 301 -3.19 21.80 -19.88
C LEU A 301 -2.00 22.23 -18.99
N PRO A 302 -1.60 23.53 -19.02
CA PRO A 302 -0.33 23.97 -18.40
C PRO A 302 -0.29 23.81 -16.89
N VAL A 303 -1.40 24.00 -16.18
CA VAL A 303 -1.48 23.83 -14.73
C VAL A 303 -1.44 22.35 -14.38
N TRP A 304 -2.17 21.52 -15.12
CA TRP A 304 -2.15 20.06 -15.01
C TRP A 304 -0.73 19.52 -15.17
N ASP A 305 -0.05 19.88 -16.27
CA ASP A 305 1.32 19.46 -16.56
C ASP A 305 2.31 19.86 -15.48
N SER A 306 2.14 21.05 -14.91
CA SER A 306 2.96 21.52 -13.81
C SER A 306 2.80 20.67 -12.55
N LEU A 307 1.56 20.31 -12.21
CA LEU A 307 1.26 19.48 -11.04
C LEU A 307 1.68 18.03 -11.24
N ARG A 308 1.44 17.48 -12.44
CA ARG A 308 1.75 16.09 -12.80
C ARG A 308 3.23 15.73 -12.63
N LYS A 309 4.15 16.70 -12.73
CA LYS A 309 5.59 16.49 -12.45
C LYS A 309 5.88 15.92 -11.07
N SER A 310 4.91 16.01 -10.15
CA SER A 310 5.01 15.47 -8.81
C SER A 310 4.50 14.02 -8.71
N MET A 311 3.94 13.47 -9.79
CA MET A 311 3.50 12.07 -9.83
C MET A 311 4.69 11.14 -9.63
N PRO A 312 4.62 10.13 -8.75
CA PRO A 312 5.65 9.12 -8.63
C PRO A 312 5.83 8.37 -9.97
N VAL A 313 7.05 8.27 -10.44
CA VAL A 313 7.37 7.47 -11.64
C VAL A 313 7.37 6.00 -11.24
N GLU A 314 6.55 5.18 -11.91
CA GLU A 314 6.55 3.72 -11.69
C GLU A 314 7.94 3.15 -11.90
N GLY A 315 8.36 2.37 -10.92
CA GLY A 315 9.57 1.54 -10.99
C GLY A 315 10.78 2.06 -10.24
N LYS A 316 10.91 3.30 -9.77
CA LYS A 316 12.15 3.71 -9.09
C LYS A 316 12.14 4.92 -8.12
N GLN A 317 11.16 5.80 -7.99
CA GLN A 317 11.45 7.07 -7.30
C GLN A 317 10.50 7.59 -6.20
N GLY A 318 9.26 7.18 -6.09
CA GLY A 318 8.31 7.76 -5.11
C GLY A 318 8.62 7.34 -3.66
N ARG A 319 8.47 6.07 -3.33
CA ARG A 319 8.80 5.49 -2.00
C ARG A 319 10.28 5.60 -1.67
N HIS A 320 11.13 5.43 -2.68
CA HIS A 320 12.56 5.51 -2.54
C HIS A 320 13.08 6.94 -2.29
N LYS A 321 12.41 7.95 -2.80
CA LYS A 321 12.78 9.36 -2.53
C LYS A 321 12.44 9.77 -1.09
N GLU A 322 11.34 9.24 -0.55
CA GLU A 322 10.98 9.44 0.86
C GLU A 322 11.95 8.71 1.79
N ILE A 323 12.28 7.46 1.50
CA ILE A 323 13.29 6.68 2.20
C ILE A 323 14.66 7.37 2.06
N LYS A 324 15.05 7.77 0.85
CA LYS A 324 16.30 8.49 0.60
C LYS A 324 16.36 9.83 1.32
N ASN A 325 15.27 10.60 1.36
CA ASN A 325 15.20 11.87 2.09
C ASN A 325 15.13 11.66 3.61
N ALA A 326 14.45 10.60 4.06
CA ALA A 326 14.42 10.19 5.45
C ALA A 326 15.84 9.80 5.92
N TYR A 327 16.55 8.98 5.15
CA TYR A 327 17.94 8.63 5.44
C TYR A 327 18.92 9.81 5.28
N LYS A 328 18.69 10.74 4.35
CA LYS A 328 19.46 11.99 4.29
C LYS A 328 19.30 12.85 5.54
N SER A 329 18.10 12.91 6.11
CA SER A 329 17.87 13.67 7.34
C SER A 329 18.49 13.01 8.58
N LEU A 330 18.66 11.68 8.57
CA LEU A 330 19.45 10.93 9.55
C LEU A 330 20.95 11.02 9.28
N GLY A 331 21.32 11.28 8.04
CA GLY A 331 22.69 11.23 7.52
C GLY A 331 23.50 12.52 7.65
N GLY A 332 22.91 13.63 8.14
CA GLY A 332 23.65 14.87 8.42
C GLY A 332 24.73 14.68 9.49
N ASP A 333 24.49 13.82 10.49
CA ASP A 333 25.45 13.40 11.51
C ASP A 333 25.63 11.87 11.49
N ALA A 334 26.66 11.39 10.80
CA ALA A 334 27.03 9.96 10.75
C ALA A 334 27.21 9.36 12.16
N THR A 335 27.70 10.17 13.09
CA THR A 335 27.88 9.82 14.49
C THR A 335 26.58 9.58 15.26
N PHE A 336 25.48 10.20 14.88
CA PHE A 336 24.19 10.03 15.58
C PHE A 336 23.54 8.68 15.24
N TYR A 337 23.41 8.34 13.95
CA TYR A 337 22.78 7.07 13.53
C TYR A 337 23.59 5.86 14.00
N ASP A 338 24.89 5.88 13.77
CA ASP A 338 25.79 4.81 14.20
C ASP A 338 25.84 4.69 15.73
N GLY A 339 25.86 5.85 16.44
CA GLY A 339 25.79 5.89 17.89
C GLY A 339 24.49 5.40 18.50
N MET A 340 23.37 5.53 17.77
CA MET A 340 22.06 4.98 18.15
C MET A 340 22.06 3.46 17.99
N ILE A 341 22.51 2.93 16.84
CA ILE A 341 22.53 1.48 16.58
C ILE A 341 23.48 0.75 17.53
N THR A 342 24.64 1.33 17.80
CA THR A 342 25.68 0.73 18.66
C THR A 342 25.54 1.07 20.14
N CYS A 343 24.61 1.95 20.53
CA CYS A 343 24.51 2.49 21.89
C CYS A 343 25.83 3.12 22.40
N SER A 344 26.67 3.67 21.51
CA SER A 344 28.01 4.13 21.86
C SER A 344 28.08 5.60 22.31
N THR A 345 27.21 6.48 21.78
CA THR A 345 27.16 7.90 22.15
C THR A 345 26.16 8.17 23.28
N LEU A 346 26.32 9.29 24.02
CA LEU A 346 25.36 9.68 25.08
C LEU A 346 23.94 9.86 24.52
N LEU A 347 23.80 10.52 23.37
CA LEU A 347 22.53 10.73 22.72
C LEU A 347 21.96 9.42 22.16
N GLY A 348 22.81 8.57 21.58
CA GLY A 348 22.43 7.23 21.13
C GLY A 348 21.90 6.35 22.27
N LYS A 349 22.57 6.36 23.44
CA LYS A 349 22.10 5.66 24.66
C LYS A 349 20.73 6.17 25.11
N ALA A 350 20.53 7.50 25.09
CA ALA A 350 19.25 8.11 25.45
C ALA A 350 18.11 7.66 24.50
N VAL A 351 18.37 7.65 23.19
CA VAL A 351 17.40 7.18 22.19
C VAL A 351 17.14 5.68 22.33
N CYS A 352 18.17 4.85 22.51
CA CYS A 352 18.01 3.42 22.74
C CYS A 352 17.13 3.14 23.97
N LYS A 353 17.37 3.88 25.06
CA LYS A 353 16.57 3.73 26.29
C LYS A 353 15.15 4.24 26.13
N LEU A 354 14.96 5.38 25.47
CA LEU A 354 13.66 6.04 25.32
C LEU A 354 12.78 5.32 24.29
N VAL A 355 13.31 5.03 23.12
CA VAL A 355 12.55 4.48 21.99
C VAL A 355 12.46 2.95 22.09
N TRP A 356 13.60 2.29 22.23
CA TRP A 356 13.71 0.84 22.13
C TRP A 356 13.65 0.11 23.47
N ASN A 357 13.60 0.84 24.57
CA ASN A 357 13.68 0.31 25.94
C ASN A 357 14.95 -0.53 26.19
N MET A 358 16.00 -0.27 25.42
CA MET A 358 17.28 -0.98 25.48
C MET A 358 18.31 -0.16 26.25
N ASP A 359 18.98 -0.78 27.20
CA ASP A 359 20.27 -0.33 27.72
C ASP A 359 21.41 -0.99 26.94
N LYS A 360 22.65 -0.67 27.29
CA LYS A 360 23.85 -1.21 26.62
C LYS A 360 23.85 -2.75 26.61
N ARG A 361 23.51 -3.40 27.72
CA ARG A 361 23.53 -4.87 27.87
C ARG A 361 22.47 -5.55 26.99
N LYS A 362 21.25 -5.00 26.95
CA LYS A 362 20.19 -5.49 26.08
C LYS A 362 20.54 -5.30 24.59
N ASN A 363 21.16 -4.17 24.26
CA ASN A 363 21.58 -3.90 22.90
C ASN A 363 22.70 -4.85 22.44
N GLU A 364 23.70 -5.09 23.28
CA GLU A 364 24.75 -6.07 23.01
C GLU A 364 24.16 -7.46 22.79
N HIS A 365 23.28 -7.90 23.67
CA HIS A 365 22.60 -9.19 23.53
C HIS A 365 21.76 -9.28 22.24
N TYR A 366 21.06 -8.21 21.87
CA TYR A 366 20.32 -8.14 20.61
C TYR A 366 21.24 -8.29 19.39
N LEU A 367 22.36 -7.59 19.37
CA LEU A 367 23.35 -7.67 18.28
C LEU A 367 24.00 -9.05 18.20
N GLU A 368 24.32 -9.66 19.35
CA GLU A 368 24.78 -11.05 19.39
C GLU A 368 23.77 -12.01 18.78
N LEU A 369 22.49 -11.89 19.12
CA LEU A 369 21.43 -12.71 18.52
C LEU A 369 21.30 -12.48 17.01
N ALA A 370 21.35 -11.23 16.57
CA ALA A 370 21.23 -10.87 15.15
C ALA A 370 22.36 -11.47 14.29
N LEU A 371 23.59 -11.48 14.83
CA LEU A 371 24.77 -11.97 14.14
C LEU A 371 25.03 -13.47 14.35
N SER A 372 24.41 -14.08 15.36
CA SER A 372 24.55 -15.53 15.66
C SER A 372 24.04 -16.43 14.53
N GLY A 373 23.29 -15.88 13.58
CA GLY A 373 22.87 -16.57 12.36
C GLY A 373 24.02 -16.91 11.41
N ILE A 374 25.12 -16.16 11.46
CA ILE A 374 26.29 -16.35 10.62
C ILE A 374 27.13 -17.50 11.23
N PRO A 375 27.46 -18.56 10.45
CA PRO A 375 28.33 -19.64 10.94
C PRO A 375 29.73 -19.12 11.25
N ARG A 376 30.34 -19.64 12.29
CA ARG A 376 31.78 -19.41 12.54
C ARG A 376 32.60 -19.94 11.36
N ASN A 377 33.62 -19.20 10.91
CA ASN A 377 34.48 -19.53 9.77
C ASN A 377 33.70 -19.75 8.46
N PHE A 378 32.69 -18.92 8.23
CA PHE A 378 31.93 -18.94 6.98
C PHE A 378 32.84 -18.53 5.80
N SER A 379 32.86 -19.34 4.73
CA SER A 379 33.71 -19.16 3.54
C SER A 379 32.97 -19.24 2.20
N GLY A 380 31.62 -19.18 2.27
CA GLY A 380 30.76 -19.23 1.08
C GLY A 380 30.43 -17.85 0.49
N LYS A 381 29.51 -17.83 -0.48
CA LYS A 381 28.96 -16.60 -1.04
C LYS A 381 27.86 -16.04 -0.13
N MET A 382 28.01 -14.79 0.25
CA MET A 382 27.09 -14.10 1.15
C MET A 382 26.53 -12.83 0.51
N LEU A 383 25.23 -12.59 0.69
CA LEU A 383 24.57 -11.33 0.37
C LEU A 383 24.14 -10.63 1.66
N GLU A 384 24.54 -9.39 1.85
CA GLU A 384 23.95 -8.50 2.86
C GLU A 384 23.01 -7.50 2.20
N VAL A 385 21.74 -7.43 2.67
CA VAL A 385 20.71 -6.53 2.14
C VAL A 385 19.70 -6.11 3.21
N PRO A 386 19.59 -4.80 3.54
CA PRO A 386 20.44 -3.68 3.12
C PRO A 386 21.74 -3.65 3.94
N VAL A 387 22.83 -3.16 3.36
CA VAL A 387 24.08 -3.00 4.11
C VAL A 387 24.05 -1.79 5.05
N GLY A 388 23.25 -0.77 4.76
CA GLY A 388 23.21 0.45 5.53
C GLY A 388 24.57 1.14 5.57
N THR A 389 25.00 1.57 6.78
CA THR A 389 26.33 2.17 7.00
C THR A 389 27.44 1.14 7.15
N GLY A 390 27.10 -0.15 7.24
CA GLY A 390 28.07 -1.23 7.48
C GLY A 390 28.68 -1.26 8.89
N ILE A 391 28.20 -0.42 9.82
CA ILE A 391 28.82 -0.26 11.15
C ILE A 391 28.81 -1.54 11.99
N LEU A 392 27.84 -2.43 11.78
CA LEU A 392 27.72 -3.70 12.47
C LEU A 392 28.44 -4.83 11.72
N SER A 393 28.20 -4.93 10.42
CA SER A 393 28.60 -6.06 9.60
C SER A 393 30.07 -6.05 9.24
N MET A 394 30.67 -4.88 8.96
CA MET A 394 32.08 -4.80 8.55
C MET A 394 33.04 -5.31 9.63
N LEU A 395 32.69 -5.19 10.92
CA LEU A 395 33.45 -5.76 12.03
C LEU A 395 33.46 -7.29 12.00
N VAL A 396 32.34 -7.90 11.61
CA VAL A 396 32.21 -9.35 11.51
C VAL A 396 32.95 -9.86 10.30
N TYR A 397 32.97 -9.11 9.21
CA TYR A 397 33.62 -9.49 7.95
C TYR A 397 35.14 -9.57 8.07
N GLU A 398 35.77 -8.84 9.01
CA GLU A 398 37.19 -9.01 9.35
C GLU A 398 37.52 -10.45 9.79
N THR A 399 36.54 -11.15 10.36
CA THR A 399 36.71 -12.53 10.84
C THR A 399 36.38 -13.57 9.79
N MET A 400 36.06 -13.16 8.57
CA MET A 400 35.62 -14.04 7.47
C MET A 400 36.41 -13.75 6.16
N PRO A 401 37.74 -13.87 6.17
CA PRO A 401 38.58 -13.48 5.03
C PRO A 401 38.36 -14.34 3.77
N ASP A 402 37.86 -15.57 3.94
CA ASP A 402 37.60 -16.52 2.84
C ASP A 402 36.18 -16.47 2.29
N ALA A 403 35.31 -15.62 2.81
CA ALA A 403 33.96 -15.42 2.31
C ALA A 403 33.95 -14.45 1.11
N ASP A 404 33.10 -14.71 0.13
CA ASP A 404 32.78 -13.77 -0.97
C ASP A 404 31.52 -13.01 -0.63
N ILE A 405 31.65 -11.73 -0.26
CA ILE A 405 30.56 -10.94 0.33
C ILE A 405 30.11 -9.86 -0.64
N THR A 406 28.85 -9.90 -1.02
CA THR A 406 28.18 -8.85 -1.77
C THR A 406 27.27 -8.03 -0.85
N CYS A 407 27.50 -6.73 -0.77
CA CYS A 407 26.71 -5.78 0.00
C CYS A 407 25.82 -4.97 -0.93
N LEU A 408 24.50 -5.05 -0.72
CA LEU A 408 23.53 -4.34 -1.53
C LEU A 408 22.78 -3.31 -0.68
N ASP A 409 22.61 -2.10 -1.21
CA ASP A 409 21.74 -1.07 -0.63
C ASP A 409 21.05 -0.28 -1.73
N TYR A 410 19.88 0.21 -1.42
CA TYR A 410 19.16 1.13 -2.31
C TYR A 410 19.72 2.56 -2.25
N SER A 411 20.21 2.98 -1.08
CA SER A 411 20.74 4.31 -0.82
C SER A 411 22.23 4.41 -1.21
N PRO A 412 22.59 5.21 -2.23
CA PRO A 412 24.00 5.44 -2.56
C PRO A 412 24.78 6.07 -1.41
N ASP A 413 24.15 6.92 -0.59
CA ASP A 413 24.79 7.58 0.56
C ASP A 413 25.15 6.55 1.66
N MET A 414 24.28 5.57 1.92
CA MET A 414 24.56 4.48 2.88
C MET A 414 25.66 3.56 2.36
N MET A 415 25.57 3.18 1.11
CA MET A 415 26.57 2.34 0.46
C MET A 415 27.97 2.97 0.43
N GLU A 416 28.04 4.28 0.17
CA GLU A 416 29.31 5.02 0.21
C GLU A 416 29.96 4.98 1.60
N ARG A 417 29.14 5.05 2.67
CA ARG A 417 29.64 4.93 4.05
C ARG A 417 30.10 3.50 4.35
N ALA A 418 29.36 2.49 3.90
CA ALA A 418 29.74 1.10 4.06
C ALA A 418 31.07 0.82 3.34
N LYS A 419 31.28 1.37 2.13
CA LYS A 419 32.58 1.29 1.40
C LYS A 419 33.72 1.88 2.21
N ARG A 420 33.55 3.09 2.76
CA ARG A 420 34.58 3.73 3.62
C ARG A 420 34.89 2.89 4.87
N GLN A 421 33.88 2.23 5.46
CA GLN A 421 34.11 1.34 6.59
C GLN A 421 34.90 0.09 6.18
N ALA A 422 34.62 -0.49 5.02
CA ALA A 422 35.34 -1.62 4.47
C ALA A 422 36.80 -1.26 4.12
N GLU A 423 37.01 -0.12 3.44
CA GLU A 423 38.35 0.43 3.11
C GLU A 423 39.18 0.68 4.37
N LYS A 424 38.60 1.35 5.38
CA LYS A 424 39.26 1.62 6.66
C LYS A 424 39.73 0.34 7.37
N ARG A 425 39.05 -0.79 7.12
CA ARG A 425 39.34 -2.09 7.72
C ARG A 425 40.16 -3.01 6.81
N GLY A 426 40.49 -2.55 5.60
CA GLY A 426 41.26 -3.30 4.63
C GLY A 426 40.55 -4.54 4.08
N LEU A 427 39.21 -4.56 4.09
CA LEU A 427 38.42 -5.69 3.58
C LEU A 427 38.53 -5.78 2.06
N LYS A 428 39.08 -6.89 1.54
CA LYS A 428 39.28 -7.14 0.09
C LYS A 428 38.22 -8.07 -0.51
N ASN A 429 37.49 -8.77 0.33
CA ASN A 429 36.53 -9.80 -0.03
C ASN A 429 35.06 -9.27 0.02
N VAL A 430 34.87 -7.94 0.03
CA VAL A 430 33.56 -7.28 0.07
C VAL A 430 33.36 -6.47 -1.21
N SER A 431 32.31 -6.76 -1.93
CA SER A 431 31.85 -6.02 -3.11
C SER A 431 30.57 -5.23 -2.79
N PHE A 432 30.32 -4.13 -3.53
CA PHE A 432 29.18 -3.26 -3.28
C PHE A 432 28.37 -3.04 -4.55
N MET A 433 27.04 -3.18 -4.43
CA MET A 433 26.11 -3.01 -5.54
C MET A 433 24.90 -2.19 -5.10
N GLN A 434 24.54 -1.19 -5.89
CA GLN A 434 23.27 -0.48 -5.68
C GLN A 434 22.12 -1.28 -6.28
N GLY A 435 21.05 -1.53 -5.51
CA GLY A 435 19.91 -2.32 -5.99
C GLY A 435 18.71 -2.26 -5.08
N ASP A 436 17.63 -2.87 -5.55
CA ASP A 436 16.37 -3.02 -4.84
C ASP A 436 16.24 -4.47 -4.36
N VAL A 437 15.96 -4.66 -3.06
CA VAL A 437 15.75 -5.99 -2.48
C VAL A 437 14.52 -6.70 -3.06
N GLY A 438 13.53 -5.96 -3.53
CA GLY A 438 12.35 -6.50 -4.20
C GLY A 438 12.59 -6.98 -5.63
N LYS A 439 13.81 -6.71 -6.18
CA LYS A 439 14.24 -7.16 -7.51
C LYS A 439 15.76 -7.32 -7.52
N LEU A 440 16.24 -8.41 -6.94
CA LEU A 440 17.67 -8.68 -6.82
C LEU A 440 18.29 -9.03 -8.19
N PRO A 441 19.39 -8.38 -8.60
CA PRO A 441 20.03 -8.61 -9.90
C PRO A 441 20.96 -9.83 -9.89
N PHE A 442 20.52 -10.92 -9.25
CA PHE A 442 21.28 -12.16 -9.13
C PHE A 442 20.45 -13.34 -9.65
N GLU A 443 21.14 -14.36 -10.12
CA GLU A 443 20.52 -15.63 -10.52
C GLU A 443 19.93 -16.37 -9.32
N ASP A 444 19.04 -17.32 -9.59
CA ASP A 444 18.49 -18.20 -8.58
C ASP A 444 19.62 -18.97 -7.88
N GLU A 445 19.44 -19.22 -6.60
CA GLU A 445 20.34 -20.08 -5.82
C GLU A 445 21.84 -19.67 -5.89
N SER A 446 22.10 -18.35 -5.89
CA SER A 446 23.46 -17.79 -6.01
C SER A 446 24.22 -17.74 -4.67
N PHE A 447 23.52 -17.65 -3.54
CA PHE A 447 24.12 -17.37 -2.24
C PHE A 447 23.95 -18.50 -1.23
N ASP A 448 24.99 -18.76 -0.44
CA ASP A 448 24.99 -19.72 0.66
C ASP A 448 24.37 -19.11 1.94
N LEU A 449 24.48 -17.77 2.07
CA LEU A 449 23.93 -17.03 3.18
C LEU A 449 23.39 -15.67 2.71
N VAL A 450 22.20 -15.29 3.22
CA VAL A 450 21.66 -13.92 3.09
C VAL A 450 21.48 -13.33 4.49
N LEU A 451 22.07 -12.15 4.70
CA LEU A 451 21.96 -11.38 5.94
C LEU A 451 21.10 -10.14 5.71
N SER A 452 20.15 -9.88 6.62
CA SER A 452 19.36 -8.63 6.59
C SER A 452 19.30 -8.01 7.98
N LEU A 453 20.05 -6.93 8.17
CA LEU A 453 20.10 -6.19 9.44
C LEU A 453 19.26 -4.92 9.34
N ASN A 454 18.22 -4.83 10.16
CA ASN A 454 17.34 -3.65 10.25
C ASN A 454 16.72 -3.21 8.90
N GLY A 455 16.46 -4.16 7.98
CA GLY A 455 15.90 -3.88 6.66
C GLY A 455 14.38 -3.96 6.60
N PHE A 456 13.79 -5.07 7.04
CA PHE A 456 12.39 -5.40 6.77
C PHE A 456 11.36 -4.41 7.30
N HIS A 457 11.64 -3.72 8.40
CA HIS A 457 10.73 -2.67 8.87
C HIS A 457 10.72 -1.42 7.97
N ALA A 458 11.74 -1.26 7.11
CA ALA A 458 11.89 -0.14 6.19
C ALA A 458 11.52 -0.50 4.74
N PHE A 459 11.57 -1.77 4.34
CA PHE A 459 11.31 -2.18 2.96
C PHE A 459 9.90 -1.80 2.51
N PRO A 460 9.76 -1.18 1.32
CA PRO A 460 8.47 -0.76 0.79
C PRO A 460 7.59 -1.95 0.37
N ASP A 461 8.19 -2.98 -0.22
CA ASP A 461 7.54 -4.24 -0.59
C ASP A 461 8.24 -5.42 0.10
N LYS A 462 7.65 -5.85 1.22
CA LYS A 462 8.21 -6.94 2.01
C LYS A 462 7.98 -8.31 1.38
N GLU A 463 6.87 -8.48 0.65
CA GLU A 463 6.56 -9.74 -0.03
C GLU A 463 7.56 -10.00 -1.15
N ALA A 464 7.84 -9.00 -1.98
CA ALA A 464 8.88 -9.08 -2.99
C ALA A 464 10.26 -9.34 -2.37
N ALA A 465 10.59 -8.67 -1.26
CA ALA A 465 11.86 -8.88 -0.56
C ALA A 465 12.01 -10.32 -0.04
N TYR A 466 10.97 -10.88 0.61
CA TYR A 466 11.00 -12.27 1.05
C TYR A 466 11.14 -13.25 -0.12
N SER A 467 10.40 -13.02 -1.20
CA SER A 467 10.43 -13.88 -2.39
C SER A 467 11.80 -13.86 -3.07
N GLU A 468 12.38 -12.68 -3.26
CA GLU A 468 13.68 -12.51 -3.90
C GLU A 468 14.84 -13.08 -3.07
N ILE A 469 14.82 -12.83 -1.75
CA ILE A 469 15.80 -13.44 -0.83
C ILE A 469 15.70 -14.96 -0.86
N PHE A 470 14.49 -15.52 -0.88
CA PHE A 470 14.29 -16.95 -0.97
C PHE A 470 14.77 -17.51 -2.33
N ARG A 471 14.53 -16.79 -3.43
CA ARG A 471 14.95 -17.16 -4.77
C ARG A 471 16.47 -17.27 -4.89
N VAL A 472 17.20 -16.23 -4.48
CA VAL A 472 18.64 -16.17 -4.61
C VAL A 472 19.40 -17.05 -3.61
N LEU A 473 18.73 -17.56 -2.57
CA LEU A 473 19.34 -18.43 -1.57
C LEU A 473 19.40 -19.88 -2.07
N LYS A 474 20.58 -20.52 -2.00
CA LYS A 474 20.77 -21.91 -2.37
C LYS A 474 19.95 -22.89 -1.52
N PRO A 475 19.62 -24.09 -2.02
CA PRO A 475 19.12 -25.19 -1.19
C PRO A 475 20.07 -25.46 -0.01
N GLY A 476 19.50 -25.53 1.21
CA GLY A 476 20.29 -25.65 2.44
C GLY A 476 20.96 -24.37 2.93
N GLY A 477 20.86 -23.28 2.18
CA GLY A 477 21.40 -21.97 2.53
C GLY A 477 20.70 -21.34 3.75
N ILE A 478 21.34 -20.34 4.32
CA ILE A 478 20.91 -19.67 5.56
C ILE A 478 20.39 -18.26 5.26
N PHE A 479 19.19 -17.95 5.72
CA PHE A 479 18.70 -16.57 5.83
C PHE A 479 18.66 -16.17 7.30
N CYS A 480 19.33 -15.08 7.67
CA CYS A 480 19.35 -14.59 9.04
C CYS A 480 19.36 -13.06 9.10
N GLY A 481 19.04 -12.52 10.27
CA GLY A 481 19.05 -11.08 10.48
C GLY A 481 18.18 -10.63 11.63
N CYS A 482 17.83 -9.34 11.60
CA CYS A 482 17.02 -8.73 12.65
C CYS A 482 16.26 -7.52 12.11
N PHE A 483 15.12 -7.22 12.73
CA PHE A 483 14.34 -6.01 12.47
C PHE A 483 13.26 -5.78 13.55
N TYR A 484 12.68 -4.57 13.54
CA TYR A 484 11.58 -4.23 14.44
C TYR A 484 10.33 -5.06 14.13
N VAL A 485 9.71 -5.60 15.20
CA VAL A 485 8.41 -6.28 15.18
C VAL A 485 7.44 -5.57 16.11
N LYS A 486 6.18 -5.48 15.69
CA LYS A 486 5.12 -4.80 16.44
C LYS A 486 4.47 -5.75 17.44
N GLY A 487 4.07 -5.21 18.58
CA GLY A 487 3.31 -5.94 19.62
C GLY A 487 4.12 -6.36 20.83
N GLU A 488 5.46 -6.29 20.78
CA GLU A 488 6.33 -6.73 21.87
C GLU A 488 6.57 -5.62 22.92
N ASN A 489 6.53 -4.34 22.51
CA ASN A 489 6.73 -3.21 23.43
C ASN A 489 5.81 -2.04 23.07
N LYS A 490 4.76 -1.83 23.87
CA LYS A 490 3.73 -0.79 23.61
C LYS A 490 4.29 0.62 23.45
N ARG A 491 5.34 0.98 24.20
CA ARG A 491 5.97 2.31 24.12
C ARG A 491 6.74 2.46 22.81
N THR A 492 7.50 1.45 22.42
CA THR A 492 8.21 1.42 21.13
C THR A 492 7.21 1.50 19.99
N ASP A 493 6.14 0.72 20.02
CA ASP A 493 5.08 0.71 18.99
C ASP A 493 4.45 2.10 18.84
N PHE A 494 4.13 2.75 19.96
CA PHE A 494 3.59 4.11 19.96
C PHE A 494 4.57 5.11 19.31
N LEU A 495 5.85 5.07 19.67
CA LEU A 495 6.86 5.97 19.11
C LEU A 495 7.15 5.67 17.63
N VAL A 496 7.12 4.41 17.23
CA VAL A 496 7.19 4.03 15.81
C VAL A 496 6.02 4.60 15.03
N ASP A 497 4.80 4.48 15.53
CA ASP A 497 3.59 4.98 14.86
C ASP A 497 3.56 6.51 14.74
N ILE A 498 4.06 7.26 15.73
CA ILE A 498 3.97 8.73 15.74
C ILE A 498 5.22 9.44 15.21
N ILE A 499 6.38 8.79 15.19
CA ILE A 499 7.65 9.42 14.77
C ILE A 499 8.23 8.74 13.53
N TYR A 500 8.48 7.41 13.59
CA TYR A 500 9.24 6.71 12.54
C TYR A 500 8.43 6.50 11.27
N THR A 501 7.17 6.09 11.41
CA THR A 501 6.25 5.89 10.28
C THR A 501 5.95 7.20 9.54
N PRO A 502 5.54 8.31 10.22
CA PRO A 502 5.25 9.56 9.53
C PRO A 502 6.47 10.22 8.86
N LYS A 503 7.68 9.91 9.35
CA LYS A 503 8.94 10.41 8.76
C LYS A 503 9.45 9.52 7.63
N GLY A 504 8.78 8.38 7.34
CA GLY A 504 9.17 7.46 6.28
C GLY A 504 10.39 6.59 6.62
N TYR A 505 10.82 6.54 7.88
CA TYR A 505 11.91 5.65 8.30
C TYR A 505 11.46 4.19 8.30
N PHE A 506 10.21 3.96 8.69
CA PHE A 506 9.60 2.64 8.78
C PHE A 506 8.34 2.59 7.91
N THR A 507 8.15 1.49 7.22
CA THR A 507 7.05 1.27 6.26
C THR A 507 6.10 0.18 6.76
N PRO A 508 4.82 0.47 7.04
CA PRO A 508 3.83 -0.56 7.34
C PRO A 508 3.47 -1.39 6.09
N PRO A 509 2.89 -2.60 6.23
CA PRO A 509 2.53 -3.24 7.50
C PRO A 509 3.75 -3.77 8.23
N TYR A 510 3.67 -3.83 9.58
CA TYR A 510 4.73 -4.37 10.41
C TYR A 510 4.44 -5.83 10.75
N GLU A 511 5.48 -6.68 10.73
CA GLU A 511 5.39 -8.03 11.26
C GLU A 511 5.20 -8.00 12.78
N THR A 512 4.44 -8.97 13.28
CA THR A 512 4.45 -9.39 14.68
C THR A 512 5.36 -10.60 14.83
N VAL A 513 5.72 -10.98 16.02
CA VAL A 513 6.49 -12.23 16.26
C VAL A 513 5.73 -13.45 15.75
N GLY A 514 4.40 -13.44 15.89
CA GLY A 514 3.52 -14.51 15.39
C GLY A 514 3.56 -14.61 13.87
N SER A 515 3.25 -13.51 13.15
CA SER A 515 3.24 -13.49 11.69
C SER A 515 4.62 -13.82 11.11
N LEU A 516 5.69 -13.29 11.70
CA LEU A 516 7.06 -13.61 11.28
C LEU A 516 7.37 -15.11 11.43
N ARG A 517 7.02 -15.72 12.57
CA ARG A 517 7.24 -17.16 12.77
C ARG A 517 6.46 -18.03 11.78
N GLU A 518 5.20 -17.69 11.52
CA GLU A 518 4.36 -18.41 10.56
C GLU A 518 4.92 -18.30 9.16
N ARG A 519 5.26 -17.10 8.72
CA ARG A 519 5.87 -16.86 7.42
C ARG A 519 7.16 -17.65 7.23
N LEU A 520 8.09 -17.52 8.17
CA LEU A 520 9.38 -18.18 8.06
C LEU A 520 9.26 -19.71 8.12
N LYS A 521 8.33 -20.27 8.91
CA LYS A 521 8.05 -21.71 8.92
C LYS A 521 7.42 -22.20 7.59
N ALA A 522 6.59 -21.38 6.94
CA ALA A 522 6.00 -21.73 5.66
C ALA A 522 7.06 -21.79 4.54
N MET A 523 8.02 -20.86 4.55
CA MET A 523 9.04 -20.73 3.50
C MET A 523 10.24 -21.65 3.73
N TYR A 524 10.67 -21.88 4.97
CA TYR A 524 11.94 -22.51 5.30
C TYR A 524 11.74 -23.84 6.07
N ARG A 525 12.71 -24.78 5.93
CA ARG A 525 12.69 -26.05 6.65
C ARG A 525 12.82 -25.85 8.15
N LYS A 526 13.68 -24.92 8.58
CA LYS A 526 13.95 -24.60 9.98
C LYS A 526 13.93 -23.08 10.13
N ALA A 527 13.18 -22.58 11.12
CA ALA A 527 13.10 -21.16 11.44
C ALA A 527 13.11 -20.96 12.95
N GLU A 528 14.04 -20.14 13.41
CA GLU A 528 14.17 -19.73 14.80
C GLU A 528 13.97 -18.21 14.88
N VAL A 529 13.15 -17.75 15.82
CA VAL A 529 12.90 -16.31 16.06
C VAL A 529 12.99 -16.05 17.55
N LYS A 530 13.87 -15.14 17.94
CA LYS A 530 14.06 -14.65 19.31
C LYS A 530 13.84 -13.15 19.35
N THR A 531 13.39 -12.62 20.47
CA THR A 531 13.10 -11.20 20.63
C THR A 531 13.85 -10.57 21.79
N VAL A 532 14.22 -9.33 21.63
CA VAL A 532 14.70 -8.43 22.69
C VAL A 532 13.90 -7.14 22.55
N GLU A 533 12.99 -6.88 23.50
CA GLU A 533 12.05 -5.78 23.43
C GLU A 533 11.26 -5.80 22.09
N GLY A 534 11.17 -4.69 21.35
CA GLY A 534 10.50 -4.59 20.05
C GLY A 534 11.33 -5.08 18.84
N MET A 535 12.45 -5.77 19.07
CA MET A 535 13.33 -6.24 18.00
C MET A 535 13.34 -7.76 17.93
N ALA A 536 13.17 -8.32 16.73
CA ALA A 536 13.29 -9.76 16.47
C ALA A 536 14.61 -10.06 15.76
N ALA A 537 15.30 -11.09 16.22
CA ALA A 537 16.41 -11.74 15.52
C ALA A 537 15.94 -13.11 15.04
N PHE A 538 16.31 -13.49 13.83
CA PHE A 538 15.85 -14.74 13.23
C PHE A 538 16.99 -15.46 12.47
N ARG A 539 16.84 -16.78 12.35
CA ARG A 539 17.70 -17.65 11.55
C ARG A 539 16.85 -18.73 10.90
N CYS A 540 16.98 -18.85 9.58
CA CYS A 540 16.23 -19.81 8.76
C CYS A 540 17.18 -20.64 7.90
N ARG A 541 16.75 -21.85 7.50
CA ARG A 541 17.47 -22.69 6.55
C ARG A 541 16.51 -23.14 5.44
N LYS A 542 16.86 -22.87 4.18
CA LYS A 542 16.11 -23.34 3.01
C LYS A 542 16.15 -24.88 2.93
N ARG A 543 15.07 -25.50 2.44
CA ARG A 543 15.06 -26.97 2.23
C ARG A 543 16.13 -27.35 1.24
N LYS A 544 16.80 -28.48 1.46
CA LYS A 544 17.68 -29.08 0.43
C LYS A 544 16.82 -29.60 -0.72
N ALA A 545 17.30 -29.55 -1.96
CA ALA A 545 16.68 -30.27 -3.05
C ALA A 545 16.71 -31.78 -2.71
N ASN A 546 15.60 -32.49 -2.99
CA ASN A 546 15.44 -33.90 -2.65
C ASN A 546 16.64 -34.72 -3.16
N GLY A 547 17.41 -35.32 -2.26
CA GLY A 547 18.51 -36.22 -2.63
C GLY A 547 19.51 -36.61 -1.55
N GLU A 548 19.51 -35.97 -0.36
CA GLU A 548 20.40 -36.44 0.73
C GLU A 548 19.72 -36.29 2.10
N GLY A 549 19.56 -37.39 2.79
CA GLY A 549 18.90 -37.63 4.07
C GLY A 549 19.49 -36.88 5.28
#